data_1f3768f6f6a16b1400bcd656c4b028d6
#
_entry.id   1f3768f6f6a16b1400bcd656c4b028d6
#
_cell.length_a   1.000
_cell.length_b   1.000
_cell.length_c   1.000
_cell.angle_alpha   90.00
_cell.angle_beta   90.00
_cell.angle_gamma   90.00
#
_symmetry.space_group_name_H-M   'P 1'
#
loop_
_entity.id
_entity.type
_entity.pdbx_description
1 polymer ?
#
loop_
_entity_poly.entity_id
_entity_poly.type
_entity_poly.pdbx_seq_one_letter_code
_entity_poly.pdbx_strand_id
1 'polypeptide(L)'
;MSLVRRWIHLPVPVPSGRAVALGAVVGGVASLPLLRGWAITHGATDAELAARLPGDDVVPRANVVATRAIAIAAPPEDVWPWLVQIGQGRGGFYSFDWLGNTLGLDIHSADAIEQRWQDLAVGGLVPLAKDVALEAVVVDTPRALVLHGTVARGATSPPFDFTWAFVLVPRPDGTSRLVVRERYGYTRRWASLVVEPTQAVSTIMTIGMLRGIRSRAEGPTPAR
;
A
#
# COMPACT_ATOMS: atom_id res chain seq x y z
N MET A 1 -0.32 -45.86 56.88
CA MET A 1 0.81 -44.93 56.63
C MET A 1 0.43 -44.04 55.44
N SER A 2 -0.03 -42.83 55.71
CA SER A 2 -0.49 -41.87 54.69
C SER A 2 0.69 -40.95 54.34
N LEU A 3 1.17 -41.04 53.11
CA LEU A 3 2.21 -40.15 52.58
C LEU A 3 1.54 -38.78 52.16
N VAL A 4 1.64 -37.82 53.04
CA VAL A 4 1.26 -36.43 52.74
C VAL A 4 2.30 -35.85 51.75
N ARG A 5 1.92 -35.70 50.46
CA ARG A 5 2.71 -34.98 49.48
C ARG A 5 2.77 -33.51 49.86
N ARG A 6 3.90 -33.05 50.35
CA ARG A 6 4.24 -31.63 50.55
C ARG A 6 4.44 -30.99 49.16
N TRP A 7 3.54 -30.13 48.69
CA TRP A 7 3.75 -29.28 47.57
C TRP A 7 4.71 -28.13 47.97
N ILE A 8 5.86 -28.08 47.34
CA ILE A 8 6.80 -26.95 47.50
C ILE A 8 6.32 -25.83 46.54
N HIS A 9 5.73 -24.77 47.08
CA HIS A 9 5.45 -23.57 46.34
C HIS A 9 6.74 -22.79 46.12
N LEU A 10 7.34 -22.90 44.93
CA LEU A 10 8.43 -22.02 44.53
C LEU A 10 7.83 -20.63 44.29
N PRO A 11 8.28 -19.57 44.94
CA PRO A 11 7.78 -18.21 44.67
C PRO A 11 8.21 -17.83 43.25
N VAL A 12 7.24 -17.66 42.38
CA VAL A 12 7.47 -17.07 41.05
C VAL A 12 7.74 -15.58 41.28
N PRO A 13 8.91 -15.06 40.92
CA PRO A 13 9.17 -13.64 41.09
C PRO A 13 8.23 -12.80 40.21
N VAL A 14 7.38 -12.00 40.85
CA VAL A 14 6.52 -11.04 40.13
C VAL A 14 7.42 -9.87 39.69
N PRO A 15 7.55 -9.62 38.38
CA PRO A 15 8.42 -8.53 37.92
C PRO A 15 7.89 -7.19 38.41
N SER A 16 8.79 -6.30 38.83
CA SER A 16 8.42 -4.95 39.25
C SER A 16 7.80 -4.18 38.06
N GLY A 17 6.92 -3.21 38.36
CA GLY A 17 6.31 -2.38 37.31
C GLY A 17 7.32 -1.72 36.36
N ARG A 18 8.53 -1.37 36.89
CA ARG A 18 9.65 -0.86 36.08
C ARG A 18 10.22 -1.92 35.14
N ALA A 19 10.34 -3.18 35.59
CA ALA A 19 10.83 -4.28 34.77
C ALA A 19 9.81 -4.61 33.64
N VAL A 20 8.53 -4.56 33.94
CA VAL A 20 7.45 -4.70 32.94
C VAL A 20 7.48 -3.58 31.92
N ALA A 21 7.62 -2.32 32.37
CA ALA A 21 7.71 -1.17 31.49
C ALA A 21 8.97 -1.23 30.59
N LEU A 22 10.12 -1.57 31.15
CA LEU A 22 11.37 -1.74 30.38
C LEU A 22 11.25 -2.88 29.37
N GLY A 23 10.68 -4.01 29.77
CA GLY A 23 10.41 -5.15 28.87
C GLY A 23 9.47 -4.78 27.74
N ALA A 24 8.42 -3.99 27.99
CA ALA A 24 7.51 -3.49 26.96
C ALA A 24 8.21 -2.54 25.97
N VAL A 25 9.06 -1.64 26.45
CA VAL A 25 9.85 -0.73 25.60
C VAL A 25 10.85 -1.53 24.76
N VAL A 26 11.62 -2.42 25.35
CA VAL A 26 12.61 -3.25 24.63
C VAL A 26 11.90 -4.16 23.63
N GLY A 27 10.80 -4.81 24.02
CA GLY A 27 9.99 -5.64 23.12
C GLY A 27 9.38 -4.83 21.98
N GLY A 28 8.88 -3.61 22.25
CA GLY A 28 8.38 -2.69 21.25
C GLY A 28 9.44 -2.30 20.23
N VAL A 29 10.62 -1.88 20.68
CA VAL A 29 11.75 -1.53 19.80
C VAL A 29 12.23 -2.75 19.00
N ALA A 30 12.34 -3.92 19.62
CA ALA A 30 12.77 -5.15 18.96
C ALA A 30 11.76 -5.64 17.90
N SER A 31 10.47 -5.30 18.04
CA SER A 31 9.44 -5.67 17.06
C SER A 31 9.38 -4.75 15.84
N LEU A 32 9.98 -3.55 15.89
CA LEU A 32 9.92 -2.57 14.78
C LEU A 32 10.39 -3.14 13.43
N PRO A 33 11.52 -3.89 13.33
CA PRO A 33 11.95 -4.47 12.05
C PRO A 33 10.94 -5.49 11.50
N LEU A 34 10.33 -6.32 12.37
CA LEU A 34 9.32 -7.31 11.99
C LEU A 34 8.03 -6.62 11.51
N LEU A 35 7.57 -5.60 12.24
CA LEU A 35 6.41 -4.81 11.85
C LEU A 35 6.65 -4.08 10.54
N ARG A 36 7.86 -3.52 10.35
CA ARG A 36 8.25 -2.89 9.09
C ARG A 36 8.27 -3.92 7.95
N GLY A 37 8.91 -5.07 8.15
CA GLY A 37 8.92 -6.16 7.18
C GLY A 37 7.51 -6.55 6.75
N TRP A 38 6.64 -6.84 7.71
CA TRP A 38 5.23 -7.14 7.46
C TRP A 38 4.51 -6.01 6.70
N ALA A 39 4.73 -4.75 7.10
CA ALA A 39 4.08 -3.60 6.51
C ALA A 39 4.41 -3.41 5.02
N ILE A 40 5.68 -3.62 4.64
CA ILE A 40 6.13 -3.44 3.25
C ILE A 40 5.89 -4.66 2.36
N THR A 41 5.52 -5.84 2.92
CA THR A 41 5.31 -7.08 2.17
C THR A 41 3.90 -7.66 2.33
N HIS A 42 2.98 -6.91 2.95
CA HIS A 42 1.67 -7.40 3.34
C HIS A 42 0.91 -8.06 2.18
N GLY A 43 0.58 -9.34 2.36
CA GLY A 43 -0.18 -10.12 1.41
C GLY A 43 0.59 -10.56 0.15
N ALA A 44 1.82 -10.10 -0.07
CA ALA A 44 2.64 -10.54 -1.20
C ALA A 44 3.32 -11.89 -0.90
N THR A 45 3.50 -12.70 -1.94
CA THR A 45 4.28 -13.94 -1.90
C THR A 45 5.77 -13.66 -2.14
N ASP A 46 6.66 -14.59 -1.75
CA ASP A 46 8.10 -14.44 -2.02
C ASP A 46 8.40 -14.32 -3.51
N ALA A 47 7.65 -15.03 -4.36
CA ALA A 47 7.76 -14.91 -5.81
C ALA A 47 7.40 -13.51 -6.32
N GLU A 48 6.33 -12.88 -5.77
CA GLU A 48 5.93 -11.51 -6.12
C GLU A 48 6.94 -10.48 -5.60
N LEU A 49 7.55 -10.73 -4.45
CA LEU A 49 8.61 -9.88 -3.90
C LEU A 49 9.86 -9.90 -4.79
N ALA A 50 10.24 -11.09 -5.27
CA ALA A 50 11.42 -11.29 -6.11
C ALA A 50 11.20 -10.94 -7.59
N ALA A 51 9.95 -10.91 -8.06
CA ALA A 51 9.63 -10.65 -9.45
C ALA A 51 10.01 -9.23 -9.87
N ARG A 52 10.52 -9.10 -11.11
CA ARG A 52 10.63 -7.82 -11.78
C ARG A 52 9.24 -7.42 -12.30
N LEU A 53 8.76 -6.27 -11.86
CA LEU A 53 7.45 -5.73 -12.25
C LEU A 53 7.59 -4.53 -13.19
N PRO A 54 6.57 -4.24 -14.03
CA PRO A 54 6.49 -3.00 -14.79
C PRO A 54 6.73 -1.79 -13.88
N GLY A 55 7.59 -0.85 -14.31
CA GLY A 55 7.94 0.35 -13.56
C GLY A 55 9.13 0.21 -12.60
N ASP A 56 9.70 -1.00 -12.41
CA ASP A 56 10.89 -1.18 -11.57
C ASP A 56 12.13 -0.47 -12.13
N ASP A 57 12.16 -0.24 -13.43
CA ASP A 57 13.21 0.46 -14.16
C ASP A 57 13.10 1.99 -14.13
N VAL A 58 11.94 2.53 -13.77
CA VAL A 58 11.72 3.98 -13.62
C VAL A 58 12.50 4.52 -12.40
N VAL A 59 12.47 3.79 -11.28
CA VAL A 59 13.29 4.08 -10.09
C VAL A 59 14.16 2.86 -9.77
N PRO A 60 15.23 2.60 -10.56
CA PRO A 60 15.98 1.32 -10.48
C PRO A 60 16.74 1.18 -9.15
N ARG A 61 17.18 2.29 -8.56
CA ARG A 61 17.94 2.33 -7.30
C ARG A 61 17.04 2.81 -6.15
N ALA A 62 15.94 2.09 -5.91
CA ALA A 62 15.06 2.42 -4.80
C ALA A 62 15.72 2.07 -3.45
N ASN A 63 15.64 2.99 -2.50
CA ASN A 63 16.06 2.79 -1.11
C ASN A 63 15.01 2.06 -0.29
N VAL A 64 13.72 2.24 -0.67
CA VAL A 64 12.59 1.53 -0.08
C VAL A 64 11.75 0.94 -1.21
N VAL A 65 11.44 -0.34 -1.10
CA VAL A 65 10.51 -1.05 -1.97
C VAL A 65 9.44 -1.68 -1.08
N ALA A 66 8.18 -1.32 -1.30
CA ALA A 66 7.05 -1.94 -0.63
C ALA A 66 6.18 -2.64 -1.67
N THR A 67 5.97 -3.95 -1.50
CA THR A 67 5.13 -4.75 -2.40
C THR A 67 4.01 -5.37 -1.58
N ARG A 68 2.77 -5.04 -1.92
CA ARG A 68 1.58 -5.55 -1.26
C ARG A 68 0.67 -6.19 -2.29
N ALA A 69 -0.10 -7.21 -1.90
CA ALA A 69 -0.93 -7.89 -2.86
C ALA A 69 -2.19 -8.47 -2.25
N ILE A 70 -3.22 -8.65 -3.10
CA ILE A 70 -4.49 -9.26 -2.72
C ILE A 70 -5.03 -10.12 -3.86
N ALA A 71 -5.69 -11.23 -3.53
CA ALA A 71 -6.48 -12.00 -4.48
C ALA A 71 -7.86 -11.35 -4.64
N ILE A 72 -8.37 -11.30 -5.86
CA ILE A 72 -9.67 -10.74 -6.22
C ILE A 72 -10.43 -11.79 -7.03
N ALA A 73 -11.65 -12.14 -6.60
CA ALA A 73 -12.51 -13.11 -7.26
C ALA A 73 -13.23 -12.50 -8.49
N ALA A 74 -12.46 -11.81 -9.32
CA ALA A 74 -12.90 -11.20 -10.57
C ALA A 74 -11.74 -11.22 -11.58
N PRO A 75 -12.02 -11.27 -12.89
CA PRO A 75 -10.99 -11.19 -13.92
C PRO A 75 -10.35 -9.79 -13.98
N PRO A 76 -9.15 -9.65 -14.56
CA PRO A 76 -8.47 -8.35 -14.66
C PRO A 76 -9.31 -7.25 -15.32
N GLU A 77 -10.15 -7.59 -16.28
CA GLU A 77 -11.01 -6.68 -17.01
C GLU A 77 -12.04 -5.98 -16.12
N ASP A 78 -12.50 -6.65 -15.06
CA ASP A 78 -13.46 -6.10 -14.10
C ASP A 78 -12.75 -5.30 -12.98
N VAL A 79 -11.47 -5.55 -12.74
CA VAL A 79 -10.65 -4.80 -11.78
C VAL A 79 -10.06 -3.53 -12.39
N TRP A 80 -9.66 -3.60 -13.66
CA TRP A 80 -8.98 -2.53 -14.37
C TRP A 80 -9.68 -1.17 -14.34
N PRO A 81 -11.00 -1.08 -14.56
CA PRO A 81 -11.72 0.19 -14.53
C PRO A 81 -11.58 0.93 -13.19
N TRP A 82 -11.46 0.21 -12.08
CA TRP A 82 -11.23 0.80 -10.76
C TRP A 82 -9.82 1.37 -10.61
N LEU A 83 -8.83 0.78 -11.29
CA LEU A 83 -7.44 1.26 -11.24
C LEU A 83 -7.27 2.54 -12.05
N VAL A 84 -7.84 2.62 -13.26
CA VAL A 84 -7.63 3.78 -14.13
C VAL A 84 -8.35 5.03 -13.64
N GLN A 85 -9.39 4.91 -12.85
CA GLN A 85 -10.10 6.07 -12.29
C GLN A 85 -9.57 6.54 -10.93
N ILE A 86 -8.54 5.90 -10.36
CA ILE A 86 -7.96 6.28 -9.07
C ILE A 86 -7.48 7.73 -9.06
N GLY A 87 -7.54 8.40 -7.91
CA GLY A 87 -7.01 9.75 -7.71
C GLY A 87 -7.97 10.71 -7.03
N GLN A 88 -7.41 11.76 -6.41
CA GLN A 88 -8.18 12.85 -5.81
C GLN A 88 -9.00 13.59 -6.88
N GLY A 89 -10.27 13.89 -6.58
CA GLY A 89 -11.18 14.52 -7.54
C GLY A 89 -11.56 13.63 -8.72
N ARG A 90 -11.19 12.34 -8.67
CA ARG A 90 -11.55 11.26 -9.58
C ARG A 90 -12.30 10.17 -8.78
N GLY A 91 -11.98 8.89 -9.00
CA GLY A 91 -12.57 7.78 -8.26
C GLY A 91 -12.08 7.64 -6.80
N GLY A 92 -11.29 8.56 -6.28
CA GLY A 92 -10.70 8.44 -4.94
C GLY A 92 -9.64 7.36 -4.86
N PHE A 93 -9.41 6.84 -3.65
CA PHE A 93 -8.39 5.79 -3.42
C PHE A 93 -8.99 4.51 -2.84
N TYR A 94 -10.32 4.42 -2.70
CA TYR A 94 -11.04 3.26 -2.17
C TYR A 94 -10.54 2.80 -0.78
N SER A 95 -9.98 3.72 -0.02
CA SER A 95 -9.38 3.50 1.28
C SER A 95 -10.20 4.20 2.38
N PHE A 96 -9.54 4.62 3.43
CA PHE A 96 -10.15 5.35 4.54
C PHE A 96 -10.26 6.84 4.21
N ASP A 97 -11.28 7.24 3.44
CA ASP A 97 -11.49 8.65 3.03
C ASP A 97 -11.48 9.60 4.22
N TRP A 98 -12.07 9.19 5.36
CA TRP A 98 -12.08 9.98 6.58
C TRP A 98 -10.65 10.32 7.08
N LEU A 99 -9.69 9.38 6.94
CA LEU A 99 -8.32 9.58 7.37
C LEU A 99 -7.60 10.59 6.47
N GLY A 100 -7.76 10.48 5.15
CA GLY A 100 -7.26 11.47 4.20
C GLY A 100 -7.89 12.85 4.42
N ASN A 101 -9.19 12.88 4.69
CA ASN A 101 -9.94 14.14 4.84
C ASN A 101 -9.63 14.84 6.17
N THR A 102 -9.24 14.14 7.24
CA THR A 102 -8.69 14.76 8.44
C THR A 102 -7.36 15.48 8.17
N LEU A 103 -6.64 15.06 7.12
CA LEU A 103 -5.41 15.72 6.64
C LEU A 103 -5.69 16.79 5.56
N GLY A 104 -6.97 17.08 5.27
CA GLY A 104 -7.38 18.10 4.30
C GLY A 104 -7.23 17.66 2.83
N LEU A 105 -7.19 16.35 2.53
CA LEU A 105 -6.99 15.86 1.17
C LEU A 105 -8.26 15.84 0.32
N ASP A 106 -9.44 16.06 0.87
CA ASP A 106 -10.73 16.10 0.15
C ASP A 106 -10.92 14.90 -0.80
N ILE A 107 -10.83 13.69 -0.23
CA ILE A 107 -10.93 12.42 -0.96
C ILE A 107 -12.35 11.88 -0.82
N HIS A 108 -12.93 11.48 -1.95
CA HIS A 108 -14.24 10.83 -2.04
C HIS A 108 -14.11 9.62 -2.94
N SER A 109 -14.22 8.42 -2.36
CA SER A 109 -14.13 7.17 -3.11
C SER A 109 -15.44 6.89 -3.84
N ALA A 110 -15.35 6.69 -5.16
CA ALA A 110 -16.49 6.37 -6.01
C ALA A 110 -17.00 4.95 -5.73
N ASP A 111 -18.32 4.77 -5.81
CA ASP A 111 -18.98 3.46 -5.71
C ASP A 111 -19.40 2.89 -7.06
N ALA A 112 -19.12 3.61 -8.15
CA ALA A 112 -19.39 3.20 -9.52
C ALA A 112 -18.22 3.53 -10.44
N ILE A 113 -18.17 2.85 -11.60
CA ILE A 113 -17.22 3.15 -12.66
C ILE A 113 -17.73 4.37 -13.42
N GLU A 114 -16.91 5.42 -13.46
CA GLU A 114 -17.20 6.68 -14.13
C GLU A 114 -16.53 6.71 -15.50
N GLN A 115 -17.31 6.72 -16.56
CA GLN A 115 -16.82 6.66 -17.94
C GLN A 115 -15.82 7.78 -18.28
N ARG A 116 -16.03 8.98 -17.72
CA ARG A 116 -15.14 10.15 -17.91
C ARG A 116 -13.71 9.95 -17.44
N TRP A 117 -13.42 8.92 -16.65
CA TRP A 117 -12.08 8.62 -16.12
C TRP A 117 -11.47 7.35 -16.70
N GLN A 118 -12.13 6.72 -17.69
CA GLN A 118 -11.64 5.47 -18.27
C GLN A 118 -10.60 5.68 -19.39
N ASP A 119 -10.39 6.91 -19.86
CA ASP A 119 -9.47 7.24 -20.96
C ASP A 119 -8.06 7.62 -20.47
N LEU A 120 -7.59 7.04 -19.34
CA LEU A 120 -6.23 7.30 -18.85
C LEU A 120 -5.23 6.70 -19.82
N ALA A 121 -4.35 7.56 -20.35
CA ALA A 121 -3.26 7.19 -21.26
C ALA A 121 -1.90 7.54 -20.65
N VAL A 122 -0.83 7.04 -21.27
CA VAL A 122 0.55 7.42 -20.92
C VAL A 122 0.69 8.94 -21.04
N GLY A 123 1.31 9.59 -20.05
CA GLY A 123 1.40 11.03 -19.90
C GLY A 123 0.21 11.67 -19.15
N GLY A 124 -0.88 10.91 -18.92
CA GLY A 124 -2.04 11.38 -18.14
C GLY A 124 -1.68 11.58 -16.66
N LEU A 125 -2.27 12.60 -16.04
CA LEU A 125 -2.01 12.93 -14.65
C LEU A 125 -3.07 12.32 -13.72
N VAL A 126 -2.60 11.70 -12.65
CA VAL A 126 -3.40 11.16 -11.54
C VAL A 126 -3.14 12.00 -10.30
N PRO A 127 -4.05 12.88 -9.88
CA PRO A 127 -3.88 13.70 -8.70
C PRO A 127 -3.86 12.85 -7.42
N LEU A 128 -2.88 13.07 -6.54
CA LEU A 128 -2.83 12.51 -5.19
C LEU A 128 -3.38 13.49 -4.15
N ALA A 129 -3.14 14.78 -4.38
CA ALA A 129 -3.59 15.89 -3.56
C ALA A 129 -3.67 17.14 -4.44
N LYS A 130 -4.17 18.24 -3.88
CA LYS A 130 -4.42 19.51 -4.61
C LYS A 130 -3.25 19.96 -5.49
N ASP A 131 -2.00 19.80 -5.00
CA ASP A 131 -0.80 20.28 -5.69
C ASP A 131 0.20 19.15 -5.99
N VAL A 132 -0.26 17.89 -5.89
CA VAL A 132 0.58 16.69 -6.09
C VAL A 132 -0.12 15.75 -7.05
N ALA A 133 0.53 15.45 -8.16
CA ALA A 133 0.05 14.48 -9.12
C ALA A 133 1.15 13.47 -9.49
N LEU A 134 0.74 12.32 -9.97
CA LEU A 134 1.60 11.32 -10.59
C LEU A 134 1.28 11.27 -12.08
N GLU A 135 2.30 11.04 -12.89
CA GLU A 135 2.15 10.81 -14.32
C GLU A 135 2.03 9.31 -14.60
N ALA A 136 1.08 8.91 -15.42
CA ALA A 136 0.97 7.54 -15.91
C ALA A 136 2.09 7.29 -16.93
N VAL A 137 3.10 6.52 -16.54
CA VAL A 137 4.26 6.20 -17.41
C VAL A 137 4.12 4.83 -18.09
N VAL A 138 3.25 3.97 -17.56
CA VAL A 138 2.84 2.71 -18.22
C VAL A 138 1.33 2.56 -18.06
N VAL A 139 0.64 2.30 -19.16
CA VAL A 139 -0.79 1.93 -19.22
C VAL A 139 -0.91 0.75 -20.16
N ASP A 140 -0.83 -0.46 -19.61
CA ASP A 140 -0.94 -1.74 -20.33
C ASP A 140 -2.25 -2.43 -19.89
N THR A 141 -3.32 -2.15 -20.61
CA THR A 141 -4.68 -2.61 -20.30
C THR A 141 -4.86 -4.09 -20.60
N PRO A 142 -5.44 -4.91 -19.71
CA PRO A 142 -5.79 -4.63 -18.32
C PRO A 142 -4.72 -5.13 -17.32
N ARG A 143 -3.45 -5.06 -17.66
CA ARG A 143 -2.35 -5.76 -16.95
C ARG A 143 -1.56 -4.88 -15.99
N ALA A 144 -1.21 -3.65 -16.41
CA ALA A 144 -0.35 -2.82 -15.59
C ALA A 144 -0.64 -1.32 -15.74
N LEU A 145 -0.71 -0.64 -14.62
CA LEU A 145 -0.69 0.81 -14.49
C LEU A 145 0.50 1.21 -13.64
N VAL A 146 1.40 2.03 -14.18
CA VAL A 146 2.52 2.58 -13.42
C VAL A 146 2.43 4.09 -13.40
N LEU A 147 2.43 4.63 -12.21
CA LEU A 147 2.40 6.06 -11.93
C LEU A 147 3.77 6.49 -11.41
N HIS A 148 4.28 7.61 -11.89
CA HIS A 148 5.56 8.18 -11.48
C HIS A 148 5.37 9.57 -10.90
N GLY A 149 6.10 9.88 -9.83
CA GLY A 149 6.06 11.18 -9.20
C GLY A 149 6.52 12.27 -10.15
N THR A 150 5.63 13.22 -10.44
CA THR A 150 5.97 14.38 -11.24
C THR A 150 5.90 15.64 -10.38
N VAL A 151 6.71 16.62 -10.72
CA VAL A 151 6.76 17.90 -10.01
C VAL A 151 6.25 18.99 -10.94
N ALA A 152 5.26 19.74 -10.49
CA ALA A 152 4.78 20.89 -11.23
C ALA A 152 5.93 21.87 -11.50
N ARG A 153 5.95 22.48 -12.68
CA ARG A 153 7.00 23.44 -13.09
C ARG A 153 7.06 24.59 -12.09
N GLY A 154 8.21 24.77 -11.44
CA GLY A 154 8.43 25.81 -10.42
C GLY A 154 8.13 25.35 -8.98
N ALA A 155 7.62 24.15 -8.76
CA ALA A 155 7.48 23.58 -7.42
C ALA A 155 8.79 22.99 -6.90
N THR A 156 8.93 22.93 -5.58
CA THR A 156 10.08 22.28 -4.93
C THR A 156 9.99 20.77 -5.12
N SER A 157 11.01 20.17 -5.71
CA SER A 157 11.09 18.72 -5.84
C SER A 157 11.10 18.02 -4.48
N PRO A 158 10.34 16.93 -4.30
CA PRO A 158 10.42 16.12 -3.09
C PRO A 158 11.85 15.55 -2.92
N PRO A 159 12.24 15.20 -1.68
CA PRO A 159 13.58 14.66 -1.40
C PRO A 159 13.75 13.22 -1.90
N PHE A 160 12.78 12.67 -2.61
CA PHE A 160 12.77 11.30 -3.16
C PHE A 160 12.08 11.28 -4.52
N ASP A 161 12.47 10.32 -5.33
CA ASP A 161 11.76 9.88 -6.53
C ASP A 161 10.81 8.74 -6.17
N PHE A 162 9.68 8.62 -6.87
CA PHE A 162 8.60 7.70 -6.46
C PHE A 162 7.90 7.07 -7.64
N THR A 163 7.71 5.75 -7.60
CA THR A 163 6.79 5.05 -8.49
C THR A 163 5.74 4.26 -7.70
N TRP A 164 4.55 4.18 -8.29
CA TRP A 164 3.42 3.41 -7.79
C TRP A 164 2.90 2.53 -8.92
N ALA A 165 3.21 1.25 -8.84
CA ALA A 165 2.85 0.27 -9.85
C ALA A 165 1.68 -0.60 -9.36
N PHE A 166 0.69 -0.79 -10.21
CA PHE A 166 -0.44 -1.70 -10.05
C PHE A 166 -0.33 -2.76 -11.14
N VAL A 167 -0.22 -4.03 -10.76
CA VAL A 167 -0.06 -5.14 -11.71
C VAL A 167 -1.16 -6.17 -11.44
N LEU A 168 -1.93 -6.46 -12.48
CA LEU A 168 -2.97 -7.49 -12.48
C LEU A 168 -2.44 -8.76 -13.13
N VAL A 169 -2.41 -9.83 -12.35
CA VAL A 169 -1.99 -11.15 -12.84
C VAL A 169 -3.22 -12.04 -12.93
N PRO A 170 -3.65 -12.43 -14.13
CA PRO A 170 -4.79 -13.34 -14.31
C PRO A 170 -4.46 -14.73 -13.75
N ARG A 171 -5.48 -15.43 -13.25
CA ARG A 171 -5.38 -16.80 -12.80
C ARG A 171 -6.23 -17.74 -13.66
N PRO A 172 -5.86 -19.03 -13.75
CA PRO A 172 -6.59 -19.99 -14.58
C PRO A 172 -8.05 -20.20 -14.17
N ASP A 173 -8.40 -19.90 -12.93
CA ASP A 173 -9.75 -20.01 -12.36
C ASP A 173 -10.66 -18.81 -12.65
N GLY A 174 -10.20 -17.86 -13.51
CA GLY A 174 -10.94 -16.65 -13.85
C GLY A 174 -10.83 -15.55 -12.81
N THR A 175 -10.06 -15.74 -11.75
CA THR A 175 -9.77 -14.71 -10.75
C THR A 175 -8.51 -13.92 -11.12
N SER A 176 -8.20 -12.88 -10.35
CA SER A 176 -6.97 -12.11 -10.53
C SER A 176 -6.20 -11.90 -9.24
N ARG A 177 -4.95 -11.55 -9.39
CA ARG A 177 -4.06 -11.11 -8.33
C ARG A 177 -3.67 -9.68 -8.58
N LEU A 178 -4.02 -8.77 -7.68
CA LEU A 178 -3.56 -7.38 -7.72
C LEU A 178 -2.30 -7.25 -6.86
N VAL A 179 -1.19 -6.92 -7.51
CA VAL A 179 0.10 -6.63 -6.88
C VAL A 179 0.35 -5.14 -6.99
N VAL A 180 0.59 -4.48 -5.86
CA VAL A 180 0.91 -3.05 -5.80
C VAL A 180 2.32 -2.89 -5.28
N ARG A 181 3.17 -2.18 -6.03
CA ARG A 181 4.56 -1.90 -5.66
C ARG A 181 4.81 -0.41 -5.62
N GLU A 182 5.29 0.05 -4.48
CA GLU A 182 5.79 1.40 -4.26
C GLU A 182 7.31 1.37 -4.21
N ARG A 183 7.97 2.29 -4.90
CA ARG A 183 9.43 2.43 -4.88
C ARG A 183 9.80 3.86 -4.59
N TYR A 184 10.72 4.05 -3.65
CA TYR A 184 11.22 5.36 -3.24
C TYR A 184 12.73 5.40 -3.43
N GLY A 185 13.20 6.24 -4.33
CA GLY A 185 14.62 6.54 -4.56
C GLY A 185 14.99 7.84 -3.86
N TYR A 186 15.91 7.80 -2.91
CA TYR A 186 16.30 9.01 -2.16
C TYR A 186 17.16 9.92 -3.01
N THR A 187 16.72 11.15 -3.21
CA THR A 187 17.47 12.21 -3.91
C THR A 187 18.22 13.13 -2.93
N ARG A 188 17.87 13.06 -1.64
CA ARG A 188 18.50 13.79 -0.54
C ARG A 188 18.82 12.86 0.62
N ARG A 189 19.93 13.13 1.37
CA ARG A 189 20.35 12.31 2.51
C ARG A 189 19.31 12.22 3.63
N TRP A 190 18.50 13.26 3.79
CA TRP A 190 17.46 13.33 4.82
C TRP A 190 16.10 12.77 4.37
N ALA A 191 16.01 12.26 3.13
CA ALA A 191 14.75 11.71 2.60
C ALA A 191 14.14 10.61 3.48
N SER A 192 14.96 9.80 4.15
CA SER A 192 14.51 8.76 5.08
C SER A 192 13.65 9.32 6.21
N LEU A 193 13.91 10.53 6.69
CA LEU A 193 13.12 11.18 7.75
C LEU A 193 11.68 11.49 7.32
N VAL A 194 11.44 11.58 6.02
CA VAL A 194 10.10 11.78 5.44
C VAL A 194 9.51 10.46 4.99
N VAL A 195 10.28 9.64 4.27
CA VAL A 195 9.77 8.40 3.64
C VAL A 195 9.42 7.34 4.69
N GLU A 196 10.23 7.14 5.71
CA GLU A 196 9.97 6.09 6.71
C GLU A 196 8.66 6.32 7.51
N PRO A 197 8.34 7.51 8.03
CA PRO A 197 7.02 7.76 8.62
C PRO A 197 5.88 7.65 7.62
N THR A 198 6.09 8.12 6.37
CA THR A 198 5.09 8.05 5.31
C THR A 198 4.74 6.59 4.98
N GLN A 199 5.71 5.66 5.04
CA GLN A 199 5.47 4.24 4.80
C GLN A 199 4.45 3.62 5.78
N ALA A 200 4.43 4.04 7.05
CA ALA A 200 3.44 3.55 8.01
C ALA A 200 2.02 3.94 7.61
N VAL A 201 1.82 5.21 7.22
CA VAL A 201 0.52 5.72 6.72
C VAL A 201 0.18 5.06 5.40
N SER A 202 1.12 5.01 4.44
CA SER A 202 0.94 4.36 3.15
C SER A 202 0.53 2.89 3.30
N THR A 203 1.08 2.17 4.27
CA THR A 203 0.70 0.77 4.55
C THR A 203 -0.78 0.65 4.86
N ILE A 204 -1.28 1.46 5.80
CA ILE A 204 -2.70 1.44 6.21
C ILE A 204 -3.58 1.80 5.02
N MET A 205 -3.23 2.87 4.32
CA MET A 205 -3.99 3.36 3.16
C MET A 205 -3.99 2.34 2.02
N THR A 206 -2.86 1.72 1.71
CA THR A 206 -2.76 0.72 0.63
C THR A 206 -3.53 -0.56 0.99
N ILE A 207 -3.48 -1.03 2.23
CA ILE A 207 -4.30 -2.18 2.66
C ILE A 207 -5.79 -1.86 2.54
N GLY A 208 -6.21 -0.67 2.94
CA GLY A 208 -7.59 -0.19 2.76
C GLY A 208 -7.98 -0.15 1.28
N MET A 209 -7.13 0.45 0.44
CA MET A 209 -7.31 0.55 -1.00
C MET A 209 -7.46 -0.82 -1.67
N LEU A 210 -6.56 -1.75 -1.39
CA LEU A 210 -6.63 -3.12 -1.92
C LEU A 210 -7.95 -3.80 -1.58
N ARG A 211 -8.42 -3.67 -0.34
CA ARG A 211 -9.71 -4.21 0.10
C ARG A 211 -10.89 -3.49 -0.56
N GLY A 212 -10.81 -2.18 -0.72
CA GLY A 212 -11.84 -1.36 -1.36
C GLY A 212 -11.98 -1.66 -2.85
N ILE A 213 -10.86 -1.85 -3.57
CA ILE A 213 -10.85 -2.29 -4.97
C ILE A 213 -11.46 -3.70 -5.08
N ARG A 214 -11.02 -4.63 -4.22
CA ARG A 214 -11.55 -5.99 -4.21
C ARG A 214 -13.07 -6.01 -4.02
N SER A 215 -13.56 -5.32 -2.99
CA SER A 215 -15.00 -5.27 -2.68
C SER A 215 -15.84 -4.74 -3.84
N ARG A 216 -15.32 -3.78 -4.59
CA ARG A 216 -16.00 -3.18 -5.75
C ARG A 216 -15.95 -4.07 -6.98
N ALA A 217 -14.81 -4.70 -7.24
CA ALA A 217 -14.64 -5.59 -8.38
C ALA A 217 -15.37 -6.93 -8.21
N GLU A 218 -15.52 -7.42 -6.97
CA GLU A 218 -16.27 -8.64 -6.63
C GLU A 218 -17.78 -8.39 -6.42
N GLY A 219 -18.19 -7.12 -6.33
CA GLY A 219 -19.60 -6.76 -6.20
C GLY A 219 -20.41 -7.08 -7.45
N PRO A 220 -21.76 -7.06 -7.37
CA PRO A 220 -22.59 -7.19 -8.56
C PRO A 220 -22.24 -6.06 -9.53
N THR A 221 -21.82 -6.44 -10.75
CA THR A 221 -21.49 -5.46 -11.80
C THR A 221 -22.66 -4.51 -11.97
N PRO A 222 -22.48 -3.18 -11.79
CA PRO A 222 -23.55 -2.24 -12.07
C PRO A 222 -24.02 -2.47 -13.50
N ALA A 223 -25.33 -2.62 -13.69
CA ALA A 223 -25.91 -2.77 -15.03
C ALA A 223 -25.39 -1.63 -15.93
N ARG A 224 -24.81 -2.00 -17.06
CA ARG A 224 -24.32 -1.08 -18.10
C ARG A 224 -25.48 -0.33 -18.76
#